data_22a9a36a179fe166550d132d66e77a26
#
_entry.id   22a9a36a179fe166550d132d66e77a26
#
_cell.length_a   1.000
_cell.length_b   1.000
_cell.length_c   1.000
_cell.angle_alpha   90.00
_cell.angle_beta   90.00
_cell.angle_gamma   90.00
#
_symmetry.space_group_name_H-M   'P 1'
#
loop_
_entity.id
_entity.type
_entity.pdbx_description
1 polymer ?
#
loop_
_entity_poly.entity_id
_entity_poly.type
_entity_poly.pdbx_seq_one_letter_code
_entity_poly.pdbx_strand_id
1 'polypeptide(L)'
;MMPIYNEVDNLLGTTYIWFNATVEYGNTTRRGTLVEMIRRPGWGLSCYMDGTIQSCELDEKKYHQALIDPILKSEPKTVCILGGGEGATAREVLTDPFISRVDMIEWDRDIVELFKTTYTQWSDGAFEDPRLHIEYEDVFSICNQKREYDGLVVDLFEPEDMEGEDSVKWISCLIEIASWAKKSISIYAGMSSPFSESESAKKIKLVLEHVGFTNIIQQKVYIPSFMGECIFIYGNR
;
A
#
# COMPACT_ATOMS: atom_id res chain seq x y z
N MET A 1 -13.90 32.58 7.60
CA MET A 1 -14.62 31.35 7.15
C MET A 1 -13.82 30.21 7.71
N MET A 2 -14.43 29.21 8.35
CA MET A 2 -13.69 28.03 8.82
C MET A 2 -13.22 27.24 7.59
N PRO A 3 -11.96 26.81 7.52
CA PRO A 3 -11.49 25.98 6.42
C PRO A 3 -12.22 24.63 6.43
N ILE A 4 -12.63 24.17 5.26
CA ILE A 4 -13.38 22.94 5.06
C ILE A 4 -12.68 22.13 3.99
N TYR A 5 -12.51 20.84 4.23
CA TYR A 5 -12.06 19.87 3.22
C TYR A 5 -13.15 18.83 2.97
N ASN A 6 -13.40 18.52 1.72
CA ASN A 6 -14.37 17.50 1.31
C ASN A 6 -13.62 16.27 0.82
N GLU A 7 -13.80 15.17 1.50
CA GLU A 7 -13.28 13.86 1.11
C GLU A 7 -14.43 13.07 0.45
N VAL A 8 -14.20 12.54 -0.72
CA VAL A 8 -15.18 11.76 -1.46
C VAL A 8 -14.82 10.28 -1.38
N ASP A 9 -15.70 9.50 -0.78
CA ASP A 9 -15.60 8.04 -0.80
C ASP A 9 -16.42 7.53 -1.99
N ASN A 10 -15.72 7.17 -3.05
CA ASN A 10 -16.34 6.69 -4.27
C ASN A 10 -16.97 5.31 -4.11
N LEU A 11 -16.42 4.46 -3.23
CA LEU A 11 -16.91 3.11 -2.98
C LEU A 11 -18.30 3.14 -2.30
N LEU A 12 -18.47 4.02 -1.32
CA LEU A 12 -19.74 4.17 -0.59
C LEU A 12 -20.64 5.23 -1.18
N GLY A 13 -20.15 6.04 -2.13
CA GLY A 13 -20.87 7.19 -2.69
C GLY A 13 -21.17 8.26 -1.64
N THR A 14 -20.30 8.38 -0.63
CA THR A 14 -20.42 9.29 0.50
C THR A 14 -19.43 10.44 0.39
N THR A 15 -19.77 11.59 0.97
CA THR A 15 -18.83 12.70 1.12
C THR A 15 -18.68 13.03 2.60
N TYR A 16 -17.46 12.97 3.10
CA TYR A 16 -17.11 13.43 4.44
C TYR A 16 -16.70 14.89 4.39
N ILE A 17 -17.21 15.69 5.33
CA ILE A 17 -16.88 17.11 5.43
C ILE A 17 -16.03 17.32 6.69
N TRP A 18 -14.78 17.69 6.47
CA TRP A 18 -13.85 17.99 7.55
C TRP A 18 -13.82 19.47 7.84
N PHE A 19 -14.37 19.87 8.99
CA PHE A 19 -14.32 21.25 9.46
C PHE A 19 -12.97 21.56 10.13
N ASN A 20 -12.48 22.77 9.93
CA ASN A 20 -11.17 23.23 10.42
C ASN A 20 -9.98 22.39 9.88
N ALA A 21 -10.17 21.74 8.75
CA ALA A 21 -9.09 21.06 8.04
C ALA A 21 -8.30 22.08 7.20
N THR A 22 -6.98 21.93 7.16
CA THR A 22 -6.09 22.83 6.44
C THR A 22 -5.27 22.05 5.44
N VAL A 23 -5.30 22.46 4.17
CA VAL A 23 -4.40 21.95 3.12
C VAL A 23 -3.02 22.56 3.39
N GLU A 24 -2.06 21.74 3.80
CA GLU A 24 -0.67 22.16 4.02
C GLU A 24 0.17 22.03 2.75
N TYR A 25 -0.18 21.09 1.90
CA TYR A 25 0.43 20.86 0.60
C TYR A 25 -0.62 20.39 -0.39
N GLY A 26 -0.50 20.84 -1.63
CA GLY A 26 -1.33 20.38 -2.73
C GLY A 26 -0.57 20.60 -4.04
N ASN A 27 -0.25 19.52 -4.75
CA ASN A 27 0.43 19.59 -6.04
C ASN A 27 0.15 18.33 -6.86
N THR A 28 0.16 18.50 -8.18
CA THR A 28 0.04 17.38 -9.12
C THR A 28 1.43 16.89 -9.50
N THR A 29 1.65 15.58 -9.35
CA THR A 29 2.92 14.95 -9.73
C THR A 29 3.12 14.95 -11.26
N ARG A 30 4.32 14.64 -11.71
CA ARG A 30 4.61 14.48 -13.16
C ARG A 30 3.82 13.30 -13.78
N ARG A 31 3.31 12.38 -12.95
CA ARG A 31 2.45 11.27 -13.39
C ARG A 31 0.98 11.65 -13.47
N GLY A 32 0.62 12.85 -13.00
CA GLY A 32 -0.74 13.36 -13.03
C GLY A 32 -1.56 13.18 -11.75
N THR A 33 -1.01 12.54 -10.73
CA THR A 33 -1.66 12.32 -9.43
C THR A 33 -1.68 13.62 -8.62
N LEU A 34 -2.85 14.08 -8.20
CA LEU A 34 -3.00 15.17 -7.24
C LEU A 34 -2.70 14.65 -5.85
N VAL A 35 -1.60 15.11 -5.24
CA VAL A 35 -1.23 14.77 -3.86
C VAL A 35 -1.55 15.95 -2.96
N GLU A 36 -2.32 15.71 -1.92
CA GLU A 36 -2.68 16.69 -0.90
C GLU A 36 -2.33 16.20 0.50
N MET A 37 -1.68 17.06 1.28
CA MET A 37 -1.43 16.81 2.70
C MET A 37 -2.37 17.71 3.52
N ILE A 38 -3.29 17.08 4.21
CA ILE A 38 -4.41 17.75 4.90
C ILE A 38 -4.26 17.56 6.40
N ARG A 39 -4.14 18.64 7.14
CA ARG A 39 -4.19 18.60 8.60
C ARG A 39 -5.62 18.62 9.08
N ARG A 40 -6.05 17.55 9.73
CA ARG A 40 -7.40 17.37 10.28
C ARG A 40 -7.36 17.45 11.80
N PRO A 41 -8.22 18.25 12.45
CA PRO A 41 -8.26 18.35 13.91
C PRO A 41 -8.53 16.99 14.57
N GLY A 42 -7.65 16.61 15.49
CA GLY A 42 -7.74 15.33 16.22
C GLY A 42 -7.22 14.11 15.44
N TRP A 43 -6.89 14.26 14.14
CA TRP A 43 -6.38 13.18 13.28
C TRP A 43 -4.90 13.36 12.91
N GLY A 44 -4.40 14.59 13.00
CA GLY A 44 -3.07 14.91 12.52
C GLY A 44 -3.05 15.15 11.00
N LEU A 45 -1.90 14.94 10.41
CA LEU A 45 -1.69 15.07 8.96
C LEU A 45 -2.14 13.82 8.23
N SER A 46 -2.78 13.99 7.10
CA SER A 46 -3.29 12.90 6.26
C SER A 46 -2.89 13.13 4.82
N CYS A 47 -2.46 12.09 4.14
CA CYS A 47 -2.15 12.09 2.72
C CYS A 47 -3.38 11.66 1.92
N TYR A 48 -3.69 12.43 0.89
CA TYR A 48 -4.72 12.14 -0.10
C TYR A 48 -4.09 12.10 -1.50
N MET A 49 -4.50 11.14 -2.31
CA MET A 49 -4.16 11.06 -3.72
C MET A 49 -5.44 11.02 -4.54
N ASP A 50 -5.60 11.99 -5.44
CA ASP A 50 -6.81 12.18 -6.25
C ASP A 50 -8.11 12.19 -5.40
N GLY A 51 -8.02 12.81 -4.21
CA GLY A 51 -9.12 12.94 -3.26
C GLY A 51 -9.40 11.70 -2.40
N THR A 52 -8.68 10.59 -2.59
CA THR A 52 -8.79 9.38 -1.78
C THR A 52 -7.71 9.36 -0.72
N ILE A 53 -8.08 9.06 0.53
CA ILE A 53 -7.11 8.94 1.62
C ILE A 53 -6.16 7.78 1.38
N GLN A 54 -4.87 8.02 1.59
CA GLN A 54 -3.82 7.01 1.48
C GLN A 54 -3.26 6.63 2.85
N SER A 55 -3.05 7.63 3.72
CA SER A 55 -2.54 7.39 5.06
C SER A 55 -2.81 8.58 5.99
N CYS A 56 -2.68 8.35 7.29
CA CYS A 56 -2.87 9.36 8.32
C CYS A 56 -1.90 9.13 9.48
N GLU A 57 -1.28 10.21 9.99
CA GLU A 57 -0.38 10.16 11.17
C GLU A 57 -0.96 9.38 12.36
N LEU A 58 -2.29 9.41 12.51
CA LEU A 58 -2.95 8.76 13.65
C LEU A 58 -2.80 7.23 13.62
N ASP A 59 -2.84 6.61 12.44
CA ASP A 59 -3.03 5.16 12.35
C ASP A 59 -2.30 4.48 11.18
N GLU A 60 -1.48 5.22 10.40
CA GLU A 60 -0.69 4.64 9.30
C GLU A 60 0.17 3.47 9.78
N LYS A 61 0.72 3.57 11.00
CA LYS A 61 1.54 2.50 11.56
C LYS A 61 0.76 1.20 11.76
N LYS A 62 -0.50 1.30 12.15
CA LYS A 62 -1.37 0.14 12.32
C LYS A 62 -1.63 -0.57 10.99
N TYR A 63 -1.82 0.22 9.90
CA TYR A 63 -1.97 -0.30 8.55
C TYR A 63 -0.72 -1.05 8.11
N HIS A 64 0.44 -0.38 8.16
CA HIS A 64 1.70 -0.94 7.67
C HIS A 64 2.15 -2.15 8.48
N GLN A 65 1.96 -2.15 9.80
CA GLN A 65 2.23 -3.33 10.62
C GLN A 65 1.32 -4.51 10.26
N ALA A 66 0.03 -4.28 10.02
CA ALA A 66 -0.86 -5.35 9.59
C ALA A 66 -0.43 -5.97 8.26
N LEU A 67 0.08 -5.16 7.34
CA LEU A 67 0.61 -5.61 6.05
C LEU A 67 1.95 -6.35 6.20
N ILE A 68 2.84 -5.93 7.10
CA ILE A 68 4.24 -6.39 7.17
C ILE A 68 4.46 -7.49 8.20
N ASP A 69 3.81 -7.47 9.37
CA ASP A 69 4.04 -8.46 10.44
C ASP A 69 3.96 -9.92 9.96
N PRO A 70 3.02 -10.31 9.06
CA PRO A 70 2.98 -11.68 8.56
C PRO A 70 4.22 -12.05 7.72
N ILE A 71 4.79 -11.09 6.97
CA ILE A 71 6.00 -11.30 6.17
C ILE A 71 7.20 -11.55 7.09
N LEU A 72 7.40 -10.73 8.11
CA LEU A 72 8.53 -10.87 9.04
C LEU A 72 8.52 -12.21 9.78
N LYS A 73 7.34 -12.78 10.05
CA LYS A 73 7.21 -14.12 10.66
C LYS A 73 7.78 -15.27 9.80
N SER A 74 7.96 -15.06 8.51
CA SER A 74 8.61 -16.03 7.60
C SER A 74 10.15 -15.93 7.62
N GLU A 75 10.71 -15.04 8.44
CA GLU A 75 12.15 -14.78 8.56
C GLU A 75 12.80 -14.53 7.18
N PRO A 76 12.32 -13.52 6.43
CA PRO A 76 12.88 -13.21 5.12
C PRO A 76 14.23 -12.51 5.28
N LYS A 77 15.14 -12.70 4.34
CA LYS A 77 16.37 -11.92 4.22
C LYS A 77 16.26 -10.85 3.15
N THR A 78 15.46 -11.11 2.13
CA THR A 78 15.24 -10.20 1.02
C THR A 78 13.74 -9.97 0.84
N VAL A 79 13.32 -8.72 0.74
CA VAL A 79 11.91 -8.33 0.56
C VAL A 79 11.80 -7.39 -0.63
N CYS A 80 10.79 -7.64 -1.48
CA CYS A 80 10.36 -6.69 -2.48
C CYS A 80 9.06 -6.03 -2.01
N ILE A 81 8.99 -4.71 -2.15
CA ILE A 81 7.80 -3.90 -1.90
C ILE A 81 7.35 -3.33 -3.24
N LEU A 82 6.11 -3.59 -3.62
CA LEU A 82 5.47 -2.97 -4.78
C LEU A 82 4.56 -1.85 -4.30
N GLY A 83 4.87 -0.61 -4.69
CA GLY A 83 4.29 0.61 -4.13
C GLY A 83 5.05 1.10 -2.90
N GLY A 84 4.34 1.75 -1.99
CA GLY A 84 4.91 2.21 -0.72
C GLY A 84 5.72 3.51 -0.82
N GLY A 85 5.40 4.38 -1.77
CA GLY A 85 6.12 5.65 -2.01
C GLY A 85 6.24 6.58 -0.81
N GLU A 86 5.41 6.42 0.21
CA GLU A 86 5.52 7.14 1.50
C GLU A 86 6.71 6.68 2.36
N GLY A 87 7.27 5.50 2.07
CA GLY A 87 8.38 4.91 2.82
C GLY A 87 8.00 4.21 4.12
N ALA A 88 6.73 4.28 4.53
CA ALA A 88 6.27 3.68 5.78
C ALA A 88 6.29 2.14 5.74
N THR A 89 5.92 1.54 4.60
CA THR A 89 6.05 0.10 4.38
C THR A 89 7.50 -0.35 4.48
N ALA A 90 8.43 0.39 3.86
CA ALA A 90 9.87 0.11 3.94
C ALA A 90 10.39 0.26 5.38
N ARG A 91 9.94 1.29 6.12
CA ARG A 91 10.27 1.48 7.53
C ARG A 91 9.92 0.24 8.37
N GLU A 92 8.69 -0.27 8.24
CA GLU A 92 8.27 -1.44 9.02
C GLU A 92 9.10 -2.69 8.66
N VAL A 93 9.41 -2.92 7.38
CA VAL A 93 10.27 -4.04 6.95
C VAL A 93 11.67 -3.91 7.55
N LEU A 94 12.25 -2.71 7.51
CA LEU A 94 13.62 -2.43 7.97
C LEU A 94 13.79 -2.47 9.49
N THR A 95 12.70 -2.55 10.27
CA THR A 95 12.77 -2.80 11.72
C THR A 95 13.41 -4.14 12.06
N ASP A 96 13.31 -5.12 11.16
CA ASP A 96 13.95 -6.41 11.35
C ASP A 96 15.46 -6.33 10.99
N PRO A 97 16.37 -6.57 11.94
CA PRO A 97 17.81 -6.51 11.69
C PRO A 97 18.33 -7.66 10.82
N PHE A 98 17.55 -8.72 10.61
CA PHE A 98 17.94 -9.86 9.77
C PHE A 98 17.65 -9.63 8.29
N ILE A 99 16.89 -8.62 7.95
CA ILE A 99 16.71 -8.17 6.56
C ILE A 99 18.05 -7.64 6.04
N SER A 100 18.49 -8.20 4.93
CA SER A 100 19.74 -7.80 4.26
C SER A 100 19.51 -6.90 3.06
N ARG A 101 18.34 -6.95 2.45
CA ARG A 101 17.98 -6.15 1.27
C ARG A 101 16.46 -5.95 1.15
N VAL A 102 16.08 -4.73 0.83
CA VAL A 102 14.71 -4.34 0.46
C VAL A 102 14.77 -3.65 -0.90
N ASP A 103 14.04 -4.17 -1.89
CA ASP A 103 13.82 -3.50 -3.17
C ASP A 103 12.40 -2.94 -3.19
N MET A 104 12.27 -1.63 -3.29
CA MET A 104 10.99 -0.95 -3.40
C MET A 104 10.78 -0.49 -4.85
N ILE A 105 9.68 -0.90 -5.46
CA ILE A 105 9.33 -0.55 -6.83
C ILE A 105 8.14 0.40 -6.77
N GLU A 106 8.41 1.66 -7.06
CA GLU A 106 7.44 2.73 -7.03
C GLU A 106 7.44 3.48 -8.38
N TRP A 107 6.27 3.72 -8.94
CA TRP A 107 6.19 4.34 -10.26
C TRP A 107 6.27 5.86 -10.20
N ASP A 108 5.84 6.47 -9.09
CA ASP A 108 5.81 7.93 -8.94
C ASP A 108 6.94 8.45 -8.06
N ARG A 109 8.00 8.88 -8.72
CA ARG A 109 9.18 9.45 -8.07
C ARG A 109 8.85 10.70 -7.24
N ASP A 110 7.85 11.49 -7.65
CA ASP A 110 7.55 12.74 -6.95
C ASP A 110 6.94 12.48 -5.58
N ILE A 111 6.19 11.37 -5.43
CA ILE A 111 5.70 10.91 -4.13
C ILE A 111 6.87 10.54 -3.22
N VAL A 112 7.80 9.71 -3.69
CA VAL A 112 8.99 9.33 -2.90
C VAL A 112 9.78 10.57 -2.46
N GLU A 113 10.06 11.50 -3.38
CA GLU A 113 10.81 12.73 -3.05
C GLU A 113 10.07 13.61 -2.04
N LEU A 114 8.73 13.68 -2.10
CA LEU A 114 7.92 14.43 -1.14
C LEU A 114 8.06 13.86 0.28
N PHE A 115 7.94 12.54 0.44
CA PHE A 115 8.05 11.89 1.74
C PHE A 115 9.50 11.76 2.23
N LYS A 116 10.46 11.72 1.34
CA LYS A 116 11.88 11.72 1.67
C LYS A 116 12.38 13.08 2.15
N THR A 117 11.82 14.19 1.65
CA THR A 117 12.37 15.53 1.90
C THR A 117 11.51 16.40 2.81
N THR A 118 10.18 16.22 2.78
CA THR A 118 9.24 17.13 3.45
C THR A 118 8.46 16.43 4.56
N TYR A 119 7.89 15.26 4.29
CA TYR A 119 7.06 14.53 5.26
C TYR A 119 7.78 13.28 5.78
N THR A 120 9.00 13.48 6.25
CA THR A 120 9.95 12.42 6.63
C THR A 120 9.50 11.54 7.79
N GLN A 121 8.50 11.96 8.55
CA GLN A 121 7.96 11.18 9.68
C GLN A 121 7.31 9.87 9.26
N TRP A 122 6.85 9.74 8.00
CA TRP A 122 6.32 8.46 7.49
C TRP A 122 7.42 7.43 7.28
N SER A 123 8.50 7.84 6.63
CA SER A 123 9.63 6.95 6.33
C SER A 123 10.56 6.73 7.53
N ASP A 124 10.62 7.69 8.47
CA ASP A 124 11.44 7.68 9.68
C ASP A 124 12.86 7.15 9.44
N GLY A 125 13.54 7.68 8.41
CA GLY A 125 14.90 7.30 8.02
C GLY A 125 15.01 6.09 7.11
N ALA A 126 13.91 5.45 6.71
CA ALA A 126 13.96 4.29 5.82
C ALA A 126 14.63 4.58 4.47
N PHE A 127 14.43 5.79 3.92
CA PHE A 127 15.03 6.18 2.65
C PHE A 127 16.56 6.37 2.70
N GLU A 128 17.14 6.50 3.87
CA GLU A 128 18.57 6.60 4.12
C GLU A 128 19.20 5.25 4.53
N ASP A 129 18.39 4.21 4.76
CA ASP A 129 18.89 2.87 5.11
C ASP A 129 19.61 2.24 3.91
N PRO A 130 20.89 1.82 4.07
CA PRO A 130 21.67 1.24 2.96
C PRO A 130 21.10 -0.07 2.41
N ARG A 131 20.17 -0.71 3.11
CA ARG A 131 19.50 -1.94 2.67
C ARG A 131 18.36 -1.67 1.70
N LEU A 132 17.83 -0.41 1.65
CA LEU A 132 16.74 -0.03 0.76
C LEU A 132 17.27 0.40 -0.61
N HIS A 133 16.74 -0.23 -1.65
CA HIS A 133 16.97 0.12 -3.05
C HIS A 133 15.64 0.50 -3.70
N ILE A 134 15.57 1.64 -4.36
CA ILE A 134 14.34 2.13 -4.99
C ILE A 134 14.48 2.06 -6.50
N GLU A 135 13.55 1.37 -7.15
CA GLU A 135 13.38 1.35 -8.59
C GLU A 135 12.12 2.15 -8.97
N TYR A 136 12.26 3.08 -9.92
CA TYR A 136 11.13 3.90 -10.40
C TYR A 136 10.55 3.30 -11.68
N GLU A 137 9.69 2.28 -11.49
CA GLU A 137 9.12 1.50 -12.58
C GLU A 137 7.62 1.23 -12.37
N ASP A 138 6.88 1.08 -13.46
CA ASP A 138 5.51 0.60 -13.43
C ASP A 138 5.50 -0.94 -13.33
N VAL A 139 4.86 -1.46 -12.29
CA VAL A 139 4.76 -2.91 -12.04
C VAL A 139 4.19 -3.66 -13.25
N PHE A 140 3.23 -3.08 -13.96
CA PHE A 140 2.65 -3.70 -15.16
C PHE A 140 3.64 -3.84 -16.31
N SER A 141 4.67 -3.00 -16.36
CA SER A 141 5.72 -3.04 -17.38
C SER A 141 6.78 -4.08 -17.09
N ILE A 142 6.96 -4.45 -15.81
CA ILE A 142 8.06 -5.31 -15.37
C ILE A 142 7.59 -6.65 -14.78
N CYS A 143 6.28 -6.87 -14.61
CA CYS A 143 5.75 -8.05 -13.92
C CYS A 143 6.23 -9.38 -14.54
N ASN A 144 6.51 -9.42 -15.84
CA ASN A 144 7.02 -10.61 -16.55
C ASN A 144 8.53 -10.83 -16.38
N GLN A 145 9.26 -9.96 -15.68
CA GLN A 145 10.66 -10.15 -15.38
C GLN A 145 10.85 -11.25 -14.33
N LYS A 146 11.91 -12.02 -14.45
CA LYS A 146 12.27 -12.99 -13.43
C LYS A 146 13.00 -12.29 -12.28
N ARG A 147 12.37 -12.27 -11.13
CA ARG A 147 12.93 -11.76 -9.87
C ARG A 147 12.72 -12.79 -8.76
N GLU A 148 13.52 -12.72 -7.71
CA GLU A 148 13.43 -13.65 -6.61
C GLU A 148 13.68 -12.93 -5.28
N TYR A 149 12.72 -13.05 -4.36
CA TYR A 149 12.80 -12.51 -3.00
C TYR A 149 12.26 -13.53 -2.00
N ASP A 150 12.69 -13.46 -0.75
CA ASP A 150 12.11 -14.29 0.31
C ASP A 150 10.65 -13.87 0.57
N GLY A 151 10.41 -12.56 0.68
CA GLY A 151 9.09 -11.98 0.89
C GLY A 151 8.70 -10.98 -0.20
N LEU A 152 7.39 -10.91 -0.51
CA LEU A 152 6.82 -9.92 -1.41
C LEU A 152 5.69 -9.18 -0.69
N VAL A 153 5.71 -7.87 -0.75
CA VAL A 153 4.65 -6.98 -0.25
C VAL A 153 4.02 -6.26 -1.44
N VAL A 154 2.70 -6.29 -1.52
CA VAL A 154 1.93 -5.62 -2.58
C VAL A 154 1.04 -4.57 -1.94
N ASP A 155 1.41 -3.31 -2.11
CA ASP A 155 0.79 -2.12 -1.52
C ASP A 155 0.62 -1.06 -2.61
N LEU A 156 -0.25 -1.34 -3.58
CA LEU A 156 -0.32 -0.57 -4.82
C LEU A 156 -1.55 0.35 -4.88
N PHE A 157 -2.74 -0.20 -5.10
CA PHE A 157 -3.98 0.53 -5.40
C PHE A 157 -5.19 -0.24 -4.86
N GLU A 158 -6.36 0.40 -4.91
CA GLU A 158 -7.63 -0.26 -4.58
C GLU A 158 -8.02 -1.26 -5.68
N PRO A 159 -7.93 -2.58 -5.45
CA PRO A 159 -8.27 -3.57 -6.49
C PRO A 159 -9.75 -3.56 -6.88
N GLU A 160 -10.62 -3.05 -6.01
CA GLU A 160 -12.06 -2.90 -6.27
C GLU A 160 -12.37 -1.87 -7.36
N ASP A 161 -11.50 -0.88 -7.55
CA ASP A 161 -11.66 0.15 -8.58
C ASP A 161 -11.35 -0.37 -9.99
N MET A 162 -10.82 -1.62 -10.09
CA MET A 162 -10.46 -2.21 -11.36
C MET A 162 -11.60 -3.05 -11.94
N GLU A 163 -12.11 -2.62 -13.08
CA GLU A 163 -13.16 -3.30 -13.82
C GLU A 163 -12.70 -3.74 -15.21
N GLY A 164 -13.42 -4.67 -15.82
CA GLY A 164 -13.22 -5.08 -17.20
C GLY A 164 -11.80 -5.56 -17.52
N GLU A 165 -11.19 -4.95 -18.54
CA GLU A 165 -9.85 -5.31 -19.03
C GLU A 165 -8.75 -5.02 -18.00
N ASP A 166 -8.90 -3.97 -17.19
CA ASP A 166 -7.92 -3.61 -16.16
C ASP A 166 -7.89 -4.65 -15.05
N SER A 167 -9.04 -5.18 -14.64
CA SER A 167 -9.09 -6.30 -13.68
C SER A 167 -8.38 -7.54 -14.22
N VAL A 168 -8.54 -7.86 -15.51
CA VAL A 168 -7.86 -9.00 -16.16
C VAL A 168 -6.35 -8.75 -16.21
N LYS A 169 -5.94 -7.56 -16.59
CA LYS A 169 -4.52 -7.15 -16.61
C LYS A 169 -3.89 -7.27 -15.24
N TRP A 170 -4.59 -6.80 -14.19
CA TRP A 170 -4.13 -6.92 -12.81
C TRP A 170 -3.93 -8.38 -12.38
N ILE A 171 -4.94 -9.23 -12.60
CA ILE A 171 -4.84 -10.66 -12.25
C ILE A 171 -3.67 -11.34 -12.97
N SER A 172 -3.47 -11.04 -14.25
CA SER A 172 -2.34 -11.56 -15.01
C SER A 172 -1.00 -11.08 -14.43
N CYS A 173 -0.89 -9.80 -14.11
CA CYS A 173 0.28 -9.23 -13.46
C CYS A 173 0.52 -9.88 -12.08
N LEU A 174 -0.53 -10.07 -11.28
CA LEU A 174 -0.43 -10.67 -9.94
C LEU A 174 0.09 -12.11 -9.99
N ILE A 175 -0.31 -12.90 -11.00
CA ILE A 175 0.22 -14.26 -11.21
C ILE A 175 1.74 -14.21 -11.40
N GLU A 176 2.23 -13.29 -12.23
CA GLU A 176 3.64 -13.15 -12.52
C GLU A 176 4.44 -12.68 -11.30
N ILE A 177 4.01 -11.56 -10.67
CA ILE A 177 4.74 -11.01 -9.50
C ILE A 177 4.68 -11.94 -8.28
N ALA A 178 3.60 -12.68 -8.07
CA ALA A 178 3.52 -13.64 -6.97
C ALA A 178 4.56 -14.76 -7.12
N SER A 179 5.01 -15.05 -8.34
CA SER A 179 6.10 -16.01 -8.59
C SER A 179 7.47 -15.51 -8.06
N TRP A 180 7.63 -14.21 -7.83
CA TRP A 180 8.87 -13.64 -7.30
C TRP A 180 9.11 -13.99 -5.83
N ALA A 181 8.04 -14.29 -5.07
CA ALA A 181 8.15 -14.62 -3.65
C ALA A 181 8.47 -16.11 -3.43
N LYS A 182 9.56 -16.39 -2.72
CA LYS A 182 9.99 -17.76 -2.40
C LYS A 182 9.34 -18.34 -1.16
N LYS A 183 9.07 -17.50 -0.15
CA LYS A 183 8.55 -17.96 1.15
C LYS A 183 7.16 -17.40 1.42
N SER A 184 6.97 -16.09 1.28
CA SER A 184 5.75 -15.43 1.72
C SER A 184 5.37 -14.23 0.87
N ILE A 185 4.07 -13.94 0.83
CA ILE A 185 3.49 -12.76 0.17
C ILE A 185 2.45 -12.14 1.09
N SER A 186 2.40 -10.81 1.12
CA SER A 186 1.34 -10.05 1.77
C SER A 186 0.80 -8.99 0.82
N ILE A 187 -0.51 -8.86 0.75
CA ILE A 187 -1.20 -8.04 -0.24
C ILE A 187 -2.29 -7.24 0.45
N TYR A 188 -2.33 -5.93 0.21
CA TYR A 188 -3.53 -5.13 0.44
C TYR A 188 -4.59 -5.50 -0.60
N ALA A 189 -5.75 -5.94 -0.14
CA ALA A 189 -6.80 -6.49 -0.97
C ALA A 189 -8.08 -5.62 -1.00
N GLY A 190 -7.95 -4.34 -0.60
CA GLY A 190 -9.03 -3.37 -0.60
C GLY A 190 -9.79 -3.27 0.71
N MET A 191 -10.91 -2.56 0.67
CA MET A 191 -11.76 -2.32 1.84
C MET A 191 -12.81 -3.42 2.01
N SER A 192 -13.18 -3.68 3.27
CA SER A 192 -14.25 -4.62 3.59
C SER A 192 -15.61 -3.95 3.49
N SER A 193 -16.52 -4.54 2.73
CA SER A 193 -17.94 -4.14 2.75
C SER A 193 -18.69 -4.92 3.84
N PRO A 194 -19.60 -4.28 4.60
CA PRO A 194 -20.50 -4.99 5.50
C PRO A 194 -21.62 -5.76 4.77
N PHE A 195 -21.79 -5.51 3.46
CA PHE A 195 -22.91 -6.04 2.68
C PHE A 195 -22.54 -7.19 1.74
N SER A 196 -21.24 -7.33 1.43
CA SER A 196 -20.75 -8.34 0.49
C SER A 196 -19.34 -8.78 0.84
N GLU A 197 -18.97 -10.00 0.42
CA GLU A 197 -17.56 -10.37 0.41
C GLU A 197 -16.82 -9.65 -0.72
N SER A 198 -15.59 -9.22 -0.45
CA SER A 198 -14.74 -8.60 -1.46
C SER A 198 -14.43 -9.59 -2.59
N GLU A 199 -14.81 -9.25 -3.81
CA GLU A 199 -14.49 -10.04 -5.00
C GLU A 199 -12.99 -10.00 -5.31
N SER A 200 -12.33 -8.87 -5.03
CA SER A 200 -10.88 -8.75 -5.17
C SER A 200 -10.16 -9.69 -4.22
N ALA A 201 -10.56 -9.76 -2.96
CA ALA A 201 -9.97 -10.68 -1.99
C ALA A 201 -10.14 -12.15 -2.41
N LYS A 202 -11.30 -12.52 -2.98
CA LYS A 202 -11.51 -13.87 -3.53
C LYS A 202 -10.58 -14.16 -4.70
N LYS A 203 -10.49 -13.25 -5.67
CA LYS A 203 -9.61 -13.40 -6.83
C LYS A 203 -8.14 -13.51 -6.41
N ILE A 204 -7.68 -12.67 -5.50
CA ILE A 204 -6.32 -12.71 -4.97
C ILE A 204 -6.02 -14.08 -4.33
N LYS A 205 -6.92 -14.59 -3.49
CA LYS A 205 -6.73 -15.93 -2.90
C LYS A 205 -6.61 -17.03 -3.95
N LEU A 206 -7.48 -17.03 -4.95
CA LEU A 206 -7.42 -18.00 -6.05
C LEU A 206 -6.10 -17.91 -6.83
N VAL A 207 -5.59 -16.70 -7.06
CA VAL A 207 -4.28 -16.52 -7.70
C VAL A 207 -3.18 -17.11 -6.83
N LEU A 208 -3.16 -16.81 -5.53
CA LEU A 208 -2.13 -17.34 -4.63
C LEU A 208 -2.15 -18.87 -4.56
N GLU A 209 -3.35 -19.48 -4.48
CA GLU A 209 -3.50 -20.94 -4.56
C GLU A 209 -2.96 -21.48 -5.88
N HIS A 210 -3.31 -20.84 -7.00
CA HIS A 210 -2.86 -21.26 -8.34
C HIS A 210 -1.33 -21.25 -8.48
N VAL A 211 -0.66 -20.24 -7.92
CA VAL A 211 0.81 -20.13 -7.99
C VAL A 211 1.54 -20.88 -6.86
N GLY A 212 0.81 -21.65 -6.07
CA GLY A 212 1.36 -22.62 -5.12
C GLY A 212 1.59 -22.09 -3.70
N PHE A 213 0.95 -21.00 -3.31
CA PHE A 213 0.91 -20.61 -1.90
C PHE A 213 -0.07 -21.50 -1.13
N THR A 214 0.29 -21.78 0.11
CA THR A 214 -0.53 -22.51 1.09
C THR A 214 -0.78 -21.62 2.32
N ASN A 215 -1.57 -22.09 3.27
CA ASN A 215 -1.87 -21.32 4.49
C ASN A 215 -2.26 -19.85 4.20
N ILE A 216 -3.17 -19.68 3.25
CA ILE A 216 -3.63 -18.35 2.85
C ILE A 216 -4.59 -17.82 3.91
N ILE A 217 -4.21 -16.72 4.54
CA ILE A 217 -4.95 -16.08 5.63
C ILE A 217 -5.46 -14.73 5.14
N GLN A 218 -6.73 -14.46 5.39
CA GLN A 218 -7.32 -13.14 5.25
C GLN A 218 -7.47 -12.51 6.63
N GLN A 219 -6.92 -11.33 6.81
CA GLN A 219 -7.07 -10.51 8.00
C GLN A 219 -7.83 -9.24 7.66
N LYS A 220 -8.76 -8.85 8.53
CA LYS A 220 -9.44 -7.56 8.48
C LYS A 220 -8.95 -6.70 9.63
N VAL A 221 -8.56 -5.47 9.34
CA VAL A 221 -8.07 -4.52 10.33
C VAL A 221 -8.80 -3.20 10.16
N TYR A 222 -9.51 -2.77 11.20
CA TYR A 222 -10.17 -1.47 11.19
C TYR A 222 -9.12 -0.34 11.24
N ILE A 223 -9.11 0.49 10.21
CA ILE A 223 -8.24 1.68 10.12
C ILE A 223 -9.15 2.91 10.26
N PRO A 224 -9.07 3.61 11.40
CA PRO A 224 -9.97 4.73 11.69
C PRO A 224 -9.99 5.80 10.61
N SER A 225 -8.83 6.16 10.05
CA SER A 225 -8.73 7.20 9.02
C SER A 225 -9.42 6.82 7.71
N PHE A 226 -9.52 5.52 7.41
CA PHE A 226 -10.24 4.99 6.25
C PHE A 226 -11.72 4.71 6.54
N MET A 227 -12.18 5.00 7.76
CA MET A 227 -13.55 4.77 8.22
C MET A 227 -14.04 3.32 8.08
N GLY A 228 -13.12 2.34 7.92
CA GLY A 228 -13.49 0.97 7.62
C GLY A 228 -12.40 -0.06 7.94
N GLU A 229 -12.69 -1.31 7.58
CA GLU A 229 -11.75 -2.41 7.71
C GLU A 229 -10.99 -2.62 6.39
N CYS A 230 -9.68 -2.51 6.44
CA CYS A 230 -8.79 -2.93 5.36
C CYS A 230 -8.64 -4.45 5.36
N ILE A 231 -8.61 -5.06 4.19
CA ILE A 231 -8.39 -6.48 4.00
C ILE A 231 -6.94 -6.71 3.59
N PHE A 232 -6.24 -7.54 4.35
CA PHE A 232 -4.90 -8.01 4.02
C PHE A 232 -4.93 -9.51 3.78
N ILE A 233 -4.26 -9.95 2.72
CA ILE A 233 -4.14 -11.38 2.39
C ILE A 233 -2.67 -11.76 2.46
N TYR A 234 -2.42 -12.79 3.23
CA TYR A 234 -1.10 -13.35 3.43
C TYR A 234 -1.06 -14.81 3.00
N GLY A 235 0.02 -15.24 2.33
CA GLY A 235 0.25 -16.62 1.93
C GLY A 235 1.69 -17.06 2.16
N ASN A 236 1.88 -18.32 2.53
CA ASN A 236 3.17 -19.01 2.64
C ASN A 236 3.31 -20.08 1.58
N ARG A 237 4.55 -20.36 1.16
CA ARG A 237 4.92 -21.56 0.39
C ARG A 237 5.44 -22.68 1.30
#